data_9c3eb16e3fc4758de628491fa7dee413
#
_entry.id   9c3eb16e3fc4758de628491fa7dee413
#
_cell.length_a   1.000
_cell.length_b   1.000
_cell.length_c   1.000
_cell.angle_alpha   90.00
_cell.angle_beta   90.00
_cell.angle_gamma   90.00
#
_symmetry.space_group_name_H-M   'P 1'
#
loop_
_entity.id
_entity.type
_entity.pdbx_description
1 polymer ?
#
loop_
_entity_poly.entity_id
_entity_poly.type
_entity_poly.pdbx_seq_one_letter_code
_entity_poly.pdbx_strand_id
1 'polypeptide(L)'
;MTSPNPLRALAWGNVALHGAGLVFAWFALRPGSALFPLPERMAYLAGSPQGWVWGWGVWMLCTLLLVAFMTVLRGLLPEGSALARLALLTTAAGM
;
A
#
# COMPACT_ATOMS: atom_id res chain seq x y z
N MET A 1 -24.46 -11.31 17.68
CA MET A 1 -23.34 -10.54 17.13
C MET A 1 -22.38 -11.47 16.42
N THR A 2 -22.19 -11.26 15.15
CA THR A 2 -21.26 -12.08 14.38
C THR A 2 -19.83 -11.66 14.67
N SER A 3 -18.93 -12.65 14.80
CA SER A 3 -17.50 -12.34 14.91
C SER A 3 -17.01 -11.60 13.66
N PRO A 4 -16.05 -10.68 13.78
CA PRO A 4 -15.55 -9.97 12.62
C PRO A 4 -14.92 -10.95 11.63
N ASN A 5 -15.27 -10.79 10.36
CA ASN A 5 -14.65 -11.55 9.28
C ASN A 5 -13.27 -10.94 9.00
N PRO A 6 -12.16 -11.69 9.21
CA PRO A 6 -10.81 -11.15 8.98
C PRO A 6 -10.61 -10.63 7.55
N LEU A 7 -11.17 -11.33 6.57
CA LEU A 7 -11.04 -10.91 5.17
C LEU A 7 -11.74 -9.58 4.92
N ARG A 8 -12.94 -9.41 5.48
CA ARG A 8 -13.69 -8.16 5.35
C ARG A 8 -12.96 -7.00 6.04
N ALA A 9 -12.43 -7.24 7.24
CA ALA A 9 -11.67 -6.24 7.97
C ALA A 9 -10.42 -5.83 7.20
N LEU A 10 -9.69 -6.79 6.63
CA LEU A 10 -8.52 -6.52 5.81
C LEU A 10 -8.87 -5.78 4.53
N ALA A 11 -9.99 -6.12 3.89
CA ALA A 11 -10.45 -5.45 2.68
C ALA A 11 -10.74 -3.96 2.95
N TRP A 12 -11.50 -3.66 3.99
CA TRP A 12 -11.80 -2.28 4.37
C TRP A 12 -10.57 -1.53 4.84
N GLY A 13 -9.68 -2.20 5.60
CA GLY A 13 -8.41 -1.64 6.01
C GLY A 13 -7.55 -1.26 4.80
N ASN A 14 -7.50 -2.12 3.78
CA ASN A 14 -6.79 -1.82 2.54
C ASN A 14 -7.38 -0.61 1.82
N VAL A 15 -8.70 -0.52 1.71
CA VAL A 15 -9.36 0.63 1.08
C VAL A 15 -9.00 1.92 1.80
N ALA A 16 -9.13 1.93 3.13
CA ALA A 16 -8.84 3.11 3.93
C ALA A 16 -7.36 3.50 3.83
N LEU A 17 -6.45 2.54 3.96
CA LEU A 17 -5.02 2.81 3.96
C LEU A 17 -4.52 3.24 2.57
N HIS A 18 -5.04 2.64 1.50
CA HIS A 18 -4.69 3.06 0.14
C HIS A 18 -5.26 4.44 -0.18
N GLY A 19 -6.45 4.77 0.32
CA GLY A 19 -6.98 6.13 0.22
C GLY A 19 -6.07 7.14 0.91
N ALA A 20 -5.65 6.84 2.13
CA ALA A 20 -4.69 7.67 2.84
C ALA A 20 -3.36 7.75 2.09
N GLY A 21 -2.89 6.62 1.54
CA GLY A 21 -1.67 6.56 0.75
C GLY A 21 -1.72 7.47 -0.47
N LEU A 22 -2.84 7.53 -1.18
CA LEU A 22 -3.01 8.42 -2.32
C LEU A 22 -2.94 9.89 -1.91
N VAL A 23 -3.53 10.25 -0.76
CA VAL A 23 -3.44 11.61 -0.23
C VAL A 23 -1.99 11.95 0.12
N PHE A 24 -1.29 11.06 0.82
CA PHE A 24 0.11 11.25 1.15
C PHE A 24 0.99 11.32 -0.10
N ALA A 25 0.70 10.50 -1.12
CA ALA A 25 1.43 10.55 -2.38
C ALA A 25 1.30 11.91 -3.03
N TRP A 26 0.10 12.46 -3.06
CA TRP A 26 -0.14 13.76 -3.67
C TRP A 26 0.56 14.91 -2.94
N PHE A 27 0.45 14.94 -1.61
CA PHE A 27 0.94 16.07 -0.83
C PHE A 27 2.37 15.90 -0.32
N ALA A 28 2.78 14.69 0.02
CA ALA A 28 4.06 14.43 0.67
C ALA A 28 5.10 13.77 -0.23
N LEU A 29 4.69 12.89 -1.15
CA LEU A 29 5.65 12.16 -1.99
C LEU A 29 5.85 12.80 -3.35
N ARG A 30 4.81 13.37 -3.93
CA ARG A 30 4.89 13.98 -5.27
C ARG A 30 5.96 15.06 -5.36
N PRO A 31 6.08 16.01 -4.40
CA PRO A 31 7.08 17.07 -4.52
C PRO A 31 8.53 16.59 -4.50
N GLY A 32 8.80 15.43 -3.90
CA GLY A 32 10.14 14.82 -3.90
C GLY A 32 10.36 13.81 -5.00
N SER A 33 9.36 13.57 -5.85
CA SER A 33 9.42 12.56 -6.90
C SER A 33 10.09 13.08 -8.18
N ALA A 34 10.33 12.16 -9.11
CA ALA A 34 10.91 12.50 -10.41
C ALA A 34 10.00 13.37 -11.30
N LEU A 35 8.77 13.62 -10.88
CA LEU A 35 7.85 14.54 -11.57
C LEU A 35 8.27 15.99 -11.45
N PHE A 36 9.13 16.31 -10.48
CA PHE A 36 9.63 17.68 -10.27
C PHE A 36 11.11 17.79 -10.64
N PRO A 37 11.58 18.98 -11.07
CA PRO A 37 13.00 19.21 -11.33
C PRO A 37 13.86 18.94 -10.10
N LEU A 38 15.10 18.53 -10.31
CA LEU A 38 16.00 18.14 -9.22
C LEU A 38 16.17 19.21 -8.14
N PRO A 39 16.39 20.51 -8.48
CA PRO A 39 16.52 21.53 -7.45
C PRO A 39 15.30 21.65 -6.54
N GLU A 40 14.10 21.54 -7.11
CA GLU A 40 12.86 21.62 -6.34
C GLU A 40 12.68 20.39 -5.44
N ARG A 41 13.05 19.20 -5.92
CA ARG A 41 13.02 17.97 -5.12
C ARG A 41 13.98 18.07 -3.93
N MET A 42 15.18 18.55 -4.17
CA MET A 42 16.18 18.71 -3.11
C MET A 42 15.75 19.74 -2.07
N ALA A 43 15.16 20.84 -2.50
CA ALA A 43 14.64 21.87 -1.60
C ALA A 43 13.52 21.31 -0.73
N TYR A 44 12.60 20.53 -1.32
CA TYR A 44 11.52 19.90 -0.59
C TYR A 44 12.04 18.91 0.47
N LEU A 45 12.96 18.03 0.08
CA LEU A 45 13.52 17.02 0.99
C LEU A 45 14.30 17.66 2.13
N ALA A 46 15.01 18.75 1.87
CA ALA A 46 15.73 19.48 2.90
C ALA A 46 14.80 20.22 3.86
N GLY A 47 13.69 20.76 3.34
CA GLY A 47 12.75 21.55 4.13
C GLY A 47 11.67 20.73 4.84
N SER A 48 11.35 19.53 4.32
CA SER A 48 10.26 18.71 4.84
C SER A 48 10.61 17.22 4.85
N PRO A 49 11.70 16.82 5.52
CA PRO A 49 12.10 15.41 5.54
C PRO A 49 11.06 14.51 6.20
N GLN A 50 10.34 15.03 7.20
CA GLN A 50 9.33 14.25 7.91
C GLN A 50 8.14 13.87 7.01
N GLY A 51 7.70 14.79 6.16
CA GLY A 51 6.63 14.50 5.21
C GLY A 51 7.00 13.37 4.26
N TRP A 52 8.24 13.37 3.79
CA TRP A 52 8.77 12.31 2.93
C TRP A 52 8.80 10.96 3.65
N VAL A 53 9.33 10.93 4.89
CA VAL A 53 9.41 9.71 5.69
C VAL A 53 8.02 9.16 6.00
N TRP A 54 7.09 10.00 6.43
CA TRP A 54 5.73 9.57 6.73
C TRP A 54 5.00 9.08 5.48
N GLY A 55 5.18 9.76 4.36
CA GLY A 55 4.57 9.35 3.10
C GLY A 55 5.03 7.95 2.68
N TRP A 56 6.31 7.68 2.73
CA TRP A 56 6.85 6.36 2.43
C TRP A 56 6.43 5.33 3.46
N GLY A 57 6.34 5.70 4.73
CA GLY A 57 5.85 4.83 5.79
C GLY A 57 4.43 4.35 5.50
N VAL A 58 3.55 5.24 5.08
CA VAL A 58 2.18 4.89 4.69
C VAL A 58 2.16 3.94 3.49
N TRP A 59 3.00 4.21 2.46
CA TRP A 59 3.10 3.32 1.31
C TRP A 59 3.57 1.91 1.70
N MET A 60 4.54 1.81 2.60
CA MET A 60 5.01 0.51 3.07
C MET A 60 3.92 -0.23 3.85
N LEU A 61 3.16 0.48 4.69
CA LEU A 61 2.02 -0.10 5.37
C LEU A 61 0.95 -0.59 4.40
N CYS A 62 0.69 0.15 3.32
CA CYS A 62 -0.20 -0.28 2.25
C CYS A 62 0.24 -1.62 1.66
N THR A 63 1.53 -1.75 1.36
CA THR A 63 2.09 -2.98 0.80
C THR A 63 1.93 -4.15 1.77
N LEU A 64 2.28 -3.94 3.04
CA LEU A 64 2.17 -5.00 4.05
C LEU A 64 0.73 -5.43 4.26
N LEU A 65 -0.19 -4.49 4.30
CA LEU A 65 -1.61 -4.80 4.48
C LEU A 65 -2.18 -5.52 3.25
N LEU A 66 -1.75 -5.14 2.06
CA LEU A 66 -2.14 -5.82 0.83
C LEU A 66 -1.62 -7.26 0.81
N VAL A 67 -0.38 -7.49 1.21
CA VAL A 67 0.19 -8.83 1.32
C VAL A 67 -0.60 -9.67 2.31
N ALA A 68 -0.94 -9.10 3.47
CA ALA A 68 -1.77 -9.80 4.47
C ALA A 68 -3.13 -10.17 3.90
N PHE A 69 -3.79 -9.24 3.20
CA PHE A 69 -5.08 -9.49 2.55
C PHE A 69 -4.98 -10.63 1.53
N MET A 70 -3.99 -10.56 0.64
CA MET A 70 -3.80 -11.58 -0.39
C MET A 70 -3.45 -12.94 0.20
N THR A 71 -2.70 -12.97 1.30
CA THR A 71 -2.36 -14.22 2.00
C THR A 71 -3.62 -14.88 2.57
N VAL A 72 -4.47 -14.09 3.24
CA VAL A 72 -5.74 -14.60 3.78
C VAL A 72 -6.65 -15.06 2.65
N LEU A 73 -6.77 -14.27 1.59
CA LEU A 73 -7.60 -14.60 0.44
C LEU A 73 -7.15 -15.92 -0.20
N ARG A 74 -5.84 -16.06 -0.40
CA ARG A 74 -5.28 -17.30 -0.95
C ARG A 74 -5.62 -18.52 -0.10
N GLY A 75 -5.56 -18.38 1.22
CA GLY A 75 -5.89 -19.47 2.13
C GLY A 75 -7.37 -19.89 2.09
N LEU A 76 -8.25 -18.99 1.65
CA LEU A 76 -9.68 -19.26 1.52
C LEU A 76 -10.07 -19.81 0.15
N LEU A 77 -9.19 -19.76 -0.83
CA LEU A 77 -9.44 -20.26 -2.17
C LEU A 77 -9.02 -21.73 -2.27
N PRO A 78 -9.69 -22.52 -3.15
CA PRO A 78 -9.28 -23.92 -3.37
C PRO A 78 -7.83 -23.98 -3.86
N GLU A 79 -7.09 -24.98 -3.35
CA GLU A 79 -5.72 -25.21 -3.78
C GLU A 79 -5.66 -25.47 -5.27
N GLY A 80 -4.68 -24.88 -5.94
CA GLY A 80 -4.50 -25.02 -7.38
C GLY A 80 -5.47 -24.24 -8.23
N SER A 81 -6.36 -23.44 -7.64
CA SER A 81 -7.26 -22.59 -8.42
C SER A 81 -6.48 -21.51 -9.17
N ALA A 82 -7.01 -21.08 -10.32
CA ALA A 82 -6.41 -19.99 -11.09
C ALA A 82 -6.39 -18.69 -10.28
N LEU A 83 -7.43 -18.44 -9.48
CA LEU A 83 -7.50 -17.24 -8.63
C LEU A 83 -6.42 -17.26 -7.54
N ALA A 84 -6.16 -18.42 -6.92
CA ALA A 84 -5.11 -18.54 -5.91
C ALA A 84 -3.74 -18.27 -6.51
N ARG A 85 -3.48 -18.80 -7.70
CA ARG A 85 -2.23 -18.57 -8.42
C ARG A 85 -2.07 -17.10 -8.81
N LEU A 86 -3.14 -16.49 -9.31
CA LEU A 86 -3.13 -15.10 -9.70
C LEU A 86 -2.87 -14.19 -8.48
N ALA A 87 -3.51 -14.48 -7.36
CA ALA A 87 -3.30 -13.74 -6.11
C ALA A 87 -1.85 -13.85 -5.65
N LEU A 88 -1.26 -15.04 -5.70
CA LEU A 88 0.14 -15.25 -5.32
C LEU A 88 1.09 -14.49 -6.25
N LEU A 89 0.89 -14.59 -7.57
CA LEU A 89 1.73 -13.92 -8.56
C LEU A 89 1.62 -12.41 -8.44
N THR A 90 0.42 -11.88 -8.25
CA THR A 90 0.19 -10.44 -8.09
C THR A 90 0.88 -9.92 -6.83
N THR A 91 0.78 -10.66 -5.73
CA THR A 91 1.43 -10.30 -4.47
C THR A 91 2.96 -10.30 -4.64
N ALA A 92 3.51 -11.34 -5.24
CA ALA A 92 4.95 -11.44 -5.47
C ALA A 92 5.46 -10.33 -6.38
N ALA A 93 4.72 -9.99 -7.43
CA ALA A 93 5.10 -8.92 -8.36
C ALA A 93 5.03 -7.54 -7.72
N GLY A 94 4.13 -7.36 -6.74
CA GLY A 94 3.96 -6.09 -6.05
C GLY A 94 4.96 -5.85 -4.92
N MET A 95 5.73 -6.85 -4.57
CA MET A 95 6.76 -6.73 -3.55
C MET A 95 8.10 -6.34 -4.16
#